data_c32675086bc1e5e9eabfa92960ca95fe
#
_entry.id   c32675086bc1e5e9eabfa92960ca95fe
#
_cell.length_a   1.000
_cell.length_b   1.000
_cell.length_c   1.000
_cell.angle_alpha   90.00
_cell.angle_beta   90.00
_cell.angle_gamma   90.00
#
_symmetry.space_group_name_H-M   'P 1'
#
loop_
_entity.id
_entity.type
_entity.pdbx_description
1 polymer ?
#
loop_
_entity_poly.entity_id
_entity_poly.type
_entity_poly.pdbx_seq_one_letter_code
_entity_poly.pdbx_strand_id
1 'polypeptide(L)'
;MPPGTAPPLGEVAGARPPALYVVKLGSATLSHSRVFDELLALRGRGARLLVVAGGAAGIAEHYRRTGREIRTLRSLGGDEIRYCPPEEMRHIVAAYEEVTLPLVEEELTRRGLSVFASVARGGTLVTAKANGPLRVREDGRVRIVRDHRAGTVTSVDAARIGALLDAFDVVCLSPPVADAEGGTPLNVDADVLAATVARALDADHLRLVTGTAGLLADPTDPTSTLRHLAEGEGGRYARGRMRQKVRAAEIAIGGTSDTAITGPHTVSSAGATRFWGTTPPAVDLSLLSRAVQLSSVSRDERELAVFLAEWCADHGLKSEIDAVGNLVVTRGAGDRRLMMLGHLDTVPYRWPVRWHGEVLSGRGSVDAKASLVTFLQTLADYDPPEGVELRVVGAVEEEITGAGAFRVRDAYPADAVIVGEPSGASALTLGYYGLVKVRLHTRESVGHTAGEGVRTAGDRLVDALTALRAAAARTAPDALLATLGIQALNGGDVQDGEAVVDLRLPPGHAVRTITDVLRAAVPEPVRVEVLRATPGVATPRTSPLVKAFQRAFAAEELKPRYLMKKGSSDMNTLATTWHGVPMVAYGPGDASLDHTPAEHVSAAEFRQAGRLLAAAVREWSTM
;
A
#
# COMPACT_ATOMS: atom_id res chain seq x y z
N MET A 1 31.50 -1.41 20.18
CA MET A 1 30.40 -1.47 19.22
C MET A 1 31.00 -1.78 17.86
N PRO A 2 30.62 -2.83 17.13
CA PRO A 2 31.06 -3.00 15.76
C PRO A 2 30.48 -1.86 14.92
N PRO A 3 31.20 -1.30 13.93
CA PRO A 3 30.69 -0.29 13.03
C PRO A 3 29.52 -0.89 12.26
N GLY A 4 28.36 -0.21 12.31
CA GLY A 4 27.19 -0.59 11.55
C GLY A 4 27.51 -0.59 10.06
N THR A 5 27.31 -1.70 9.40
CA THR A 5 27.34 -1.79 7.95
C THR A 5 26.22 -0.91 7.38
N ALA A 6 26.59 0.12 6.63
CA ALA A 6 25.59 0.86 5.85
C ALA A 6 24.92 -0.10 4.83
N PRO A 7 23.63 0.06 4.55
CA PRO A 7 22.96 -0.78 3.56
C PRO A 7 23.62 -0.62 2.17
N PRO A 8 23.66 -1.67 1.35
CA PRO A 8 24.26 -1.62 0.02
C PRO A 8 23.54 -0.60 -0.88
N LEU A 9 24.32 0.15 -1.67
CA LEU A 9 23.79 1.06 -2.69
C LEU A 9 22.98 0.24 -3.72
N GLY A 10 21.71 0.53 -3.85
CA GLY A 10 20.81 -0.19 -4.76
C GLY A 10 19.57 -0.77 -4.07
N GLU A 11 19.59 -0.92 -2.76
CA GLU A 11 18.34 -0.80 -2.02
C GLU A 11 17.97 0.68 -2.02
N VAL A 12 16.75 0.97 -2.46
CA VAL A 12 16.23 2.35 -2.56
C VAL A 12 16.49 3.03 -1.21
N ALA A 13 17.47 3.95 -1.18
CA ALA A 13 17.72 4.77 0.00
C ALA A 13 16.45 5.60 0.25
N GLY A 14 15.68 5.21 1.28
CA GLY A 14 14.36 5.73 1.56
C GLY A 14 13.23 4.71 1.38
N ALA A 15 13.52 3.39 1.32
CA ALA A 15 12.47 2.40 1.39
C ALA A 15 11.62 2.70 2.65
N ARG A 16 10.36 3.07 2.43
CA ARG A 16 9.37 3.19 3.51
C ARG A 16 9.39 1.89 4.30
N PRO A 17 9.30 1.95 5.64
CA PRO A 17 9.09 0.73 6.42
C PRO A 17 7.86 -0.01 5.88
N PRO A 18 7.84 -1.34 6.00
CA PRO A 18 6.70 -2.17 5.57
C PRO A 18 5.36 -1.63 6.08
N ALA A 19 4.28 -1.92 5.35
CA ALA A 19 2.94 -1.41 5.66
C ALA A 19 2.56 -1.58 7.12
N LEU A 20 2.04 -0.53 7.73
CA LEU A 20 1.61 -0.51 9.13
C LEU A 20 0.11 -0.78 9.23
N TYR A 21 -0.22 -1.87 9.89
CA TYR A 21 -1.58 -2.20 10.30
C TYR A 21 -1.81 -1.83 11.76
N VAL A 22 -2.79 -0.99 12.02
CA VAL A 22 -3.35 -0.80 13.36
C VAL A 22 -4.61 -1.64 13.46
N VAL A 23 -4.59 -2.63 14.35
CA VAL A 23 -5.69 -3.60 14.49
C VAL A 23 -6.31 -3.49 15.88
N LYS A 24 -7.54 -3.04 15.94
CA LYS A 24 -8.31 -3.03 17.19
C LYS A 24 -9.06 -4.32 17.36
N LEU A 25 -8.76 -5.05 18.41
CA LEU A 25 -9.46 -6.28 18.79
C LEU A 25 -10.51 -6.00 19.86
N GLY A 26 -11.78 -6.31 19.56
CA GLY A 26 -12.84 -6.31 20.55
C GLY A 26 -12.61 -7.38 21.62
N SER A 27 -12.99 -7.15 22.87
CA SER A 27 -12.79 -8.14 23.93
C SER A 27 -13.43 -9.50 23.66
N ALA A 28 -14.56 -9.52 22.92
CA ALA A 28 -15.21 -10.76 22.51
C ALA A 28 -14.43 -11.48 21.38
N THR A 29 -13.61 -10.76 20.61
CA THR A 29 -12.83 -11.37 19.53
C THR A 29 -11.50 -11.97 20.02
N LEU A 30 -11.05 -11.63 21.21
CA LEU A 30 -9.83 -12.18 21.82
C LEU A 30 -9.92 -13.69 22.14
N SER A 31 -11.15 -14.24 22.23
CA SER A 31 -11.36 -15.68 22.40
C SER A 31 -11.30 -16.47 21.08
N HIS A 32 -11.22 -15.80 19.94
CA HIS A 32 -11.14 -16.44 18.63
C HIS A 32 -9.68 -16.59 18.17
N SER A 33 -9.13 -17.80 18.23
CA SER A 33 -7.73 -18.07 17.84
C SER A 33 -7.40 -17.59 16.40
N ARG A 34 -8.38 -17.67 15.48
CA ARG A 34 -8.20 -17.27 14.07
C ARG A 34 -7.78 -15.81 13.90
N VAL A 35 -8.18 -14.88 14.79
CA VAL A 35 -7.73 -13.48 14.66
C VAL A 35 -6.22 -13.37 14.81
N PHE A 36 -5.61 -14.18 15.66
CA PHE A 36 -4.17 -14.22 15.84
C PHE A 36 -3.44 -14.91 14.68
N ASP A 37 -4.09 -15.89 14.02
CA ASP A 37 -3.58 -16.53 12.81
C ASP A 37 -3.56 -15.52 11.64
N GLU A 38 -4.57 -14.65 11.53
CA GLU A 38 -4.60 -13.55 10.58
C GLU A 38 -3.48 -12.53 10.85
N LEU A 39 -3.21 -12.18 12.11
CA LEU A 39 -2.08 -11.30 12.46
C LEU A 39 -0.74 -11.93 12.10
N LEU A 40 -0.56 -13.23 12.36
CA LEU A 40 0.62 -13.97 11.92
C LEU A 40 0.78 -13.94 10.40
N ALA A 41 -0.31 -14.14 9.65
CA ALA A 41 -0.29 -14.08 8.19
C ALA A 41 0.07 -12.67 7.67
N LEU A 42 -0.41 -11.61 8.31
CA LEU A 42 -0.01 -10.22 7.99
C LEU A 42 1.48 -10.02 8.24
N ARG A 43 1.98 -10.48 9.40
CA ARG A 43 3.41 -10.37 9.74
C ARG A 43 4.30 -11.16 8.79
N GLY A 44 3.85 -12.36 8.38
CA GLY A 44 4.55 -13.21 7.40
C GLY A 44 4.66 -12.57 6.01
N ARG A 45 3.81 -11.62 5.67
CA ARG A 45 3.90 -10.77 4.47
C ARG A 45 4.75 -9.51 4.69
N GLY A 46 5.38 -9.36 5.85
CA GLY A 46 6.26 -8.24 6.16
C GLY A 46 5.56 -7.06 6.85
N ALA A 47 4.24 -7.10 7.10
CA ALA A 47 3.54 -5.98 7.74
C ALA A 47 4.05 -5.69 9.15
N ARG A 48 4.07 -4.41 9.53
CA ARG A 48 4.27 -3.94 10.93
C ARG A 48 2.92 -3.93 11.63
N LEU A 49 2.85 -4.43 12.86
CA LEU A 49 1.59 -4.64 13.55
C LEU A 49 1.51 -3.86 14.86
N LEU A 50 0.51 -2.98 14.97
CA LEU A 50 0.10 -2.38 16.23
C LEU A 50 -1.29 -2.87 16.59
N VAL A 51 -1.44 -3.50 17.76
CA VAL A 51 -2.69 -4.03 18.26
C VAL A 51 -3.23 -3.15 19.39
N VAL A 52 -4.53 -2.86 19.36
CA VAL A 52 -5.24 -2.24 20.49
C VAL A 52 -6.31 -3.19 21.00
N ALA A 53 -6.08 -3.79 22.15
CA ALA A 53 -7.02 -4.74 22.75
C ALA A 53 -8.09 -4.04 23.60
N GLY A 54 -9.34 -4.45 23.43
CA GLY A 54 -10.46 -4.00 24.26
C GLY A 54 -10.55 -4.82 25.54
N GLY A 55 -10.74 -4.17 26.70
CA GLY A 55 -10.66 -4.80 28.01
C GLY A 55 -11.98 -5.25 28.65
N ALA A 56 -13.12 -5.18 27.98
CA ALA A 56 -14.41 -5.44 28.65
C ALA A 56 -14.52 -6.82 29.28
N ALA A 57 -14.06 -7.88 28.58
CA ALA A 57 -14.03 -9.24 29.12
C ALA A 57 -12.98 -9.40 30.24
N GLY A 58 -11.77 -8.84 30.05
CA GLY A 58 -10.71 -8.87 31.07
C GLY A 58 -11.13 -8.16 32.36
N ILE A 59 -11.81 -7.01 32.25
CA ILE A 59 -12.35 -6.31 33.43
C ILE A 59 -13.43 -7.14 34.11
N ALA A 60 -14.36 -7.75 33.38
CA ALA A 60 -15.37 -8.62 33.96
C ALA A 60 -14.73 -9.81 34.70
N GLU A 61 -13.71 -10.43 34.14
CA GLU A 61 -12.99 -11.53 34.75
C GLU A 61 -12.20 -11.11 35.99
N HIS A 62 -11.46 -10.00 35.93
CA HIS A 62 -10.74 -9.46 37.08
C HIS A 62 -11.70 -9.13 38.24
N TYR A 63 -12.85 -8.53 37.94
CA TYR A 63 -13.88 -8.18 38.95
C TYR A 63 -14.50 -9.44 39.55
N ARG A 64 -14.78 -10.45 38.74
CA ARG A 64 -15.26 -11.76 39.24
C ARG A 64 -14.24 -12.41 40.20
N ARG A 65 -12.95 -12.39 39.86
CA ARG A 65 -11.87 -12.93 40.71
C ARG A 65 -11.73 -12.16 42.03
N THR A 66 -11.94 -10.85 41.99
CA THR A 66 -11.74 -9.97 43.15
C THR A 66 -13.05 -9.70 43.93
N GLY A 67 -14.17 -10.32 43.55
CA GLY A 67 -15.48 -10.13 44.18
C GLY A 67 -16.04 -8.72 44.03
N ARG A 68 -15.68 -8.00 42.96
CA ARG A 68 -16.17 -6.62 42.70
C ARG A 68 -17.32 -6.62 41.70
N GLU A 69 -18.17 -5.64 41.83
CA GLU A 69 -19.24 -5.38 40.88
C GLU A 69 -18.91 -4.26 39.89
N ILE A 70 -19.30 -4.43 38.62
CA ILE A 70 -19.14 -3.39 37.59
C ILE A 70 -20.27 -2.35 37.80
N ARG A 71 -19.89 -1.15 38.23
CA ARG A 71 -20.81 -0.03 38.35
C ARG A 71 -20.98 0.68 37.02
N THR A 72 -22.23 0.92 36.63
CA THR A 72 -22.58 1.66 35.41
C THR A 72 -23.40 2.89 35.72
N LEU A 73 -23.35 3.86 34.81
CA LEU A 73 -24.13 5.09 34.84
C LEU A 73 -24.90 5.19 33.52
N ARG A 74 -26.11 5.77 33.56
CA ARG A 74 -26.88 5.98 32.34
C ARG A 74 -26.71 7.44 31.87
N SER A 75 -26.14 7.63 30.66
CA SER A 75 -26.01 8.96 30.04
C SER A 75 -27.37 9.61 29.77
N LEU A 76 -27.38 10.92 29.48
CA LEU A 76 -28.62 11.61 29.09
C LEU A 76 -29.20 11.04 27.78
N GLY A 77 -28.35 10.50 26.90
CA GLY A 77 -28.72 9.81 25.66
C GLY A 77 -29.23 8.38 25.86
N GLY A 78 -29.25 7.88 27.12
CA GLY A 78 -29.70 6.53 27.46
C GLY A 78 -28.63 5.43 27.37
N ASP A 79 -27.42 5.76 26.95
CA ASP A 79 -26.29 4.79 26.85
C ASP A 79 -25.78 4.42 28.25
N GLU A 80 -25.46 3.16 28.43
CA GLU A 80 -24.85 2.64 29.66
C GLU A 80 -23.34 2.84 29.62
N ILE A 81 -22.78 3.55 30.58
CA ILE A 81 -21.37 3.94 30.69
C ILE A 81 -20.80 3.33 31.97
N ARG A 82 -19.63 2.65 31.86
CA ARG A 82 -18.94 2.18 33.07
C ARG A 82 -18.49 3.38 33.90
N TYR A 83 -18.80 3.36 35.17
CA TYR A 83 -18.35 4.37 36.11
C TYR A 83 -16.90 4.10 36.51
N CYS A 84 -16.02 5.06 36.28
CA CYS A 84 -14.56 4.93 36.45
C CYS A 84 -14.04 6.05 37.38
N PRO A 85 -14.35 6.06 38.69
CA PRO A 85 -13.69 6.97 39.63
C PRO A 85 -12.21 6.59 39.86
N PRO A 86 -11.36 7.44 40.47
CA PRO A 86 -9.93 7.20 40.63
C PRO A 86 -9.58 5.85 41.28
N GLU A 87 -10.35 5.42 42.26
CA GLU A 87 -10.16 4.11 42.90
C GLU A 87 -10.43 2.93 41.95
N GLU A 88 -11.45 3.06 41.12
CA GLU A 88 -11.82 2.03 40.15
C GLU A 88 -10.81 1.92 39.02
N MET A 89 -10.17 3.02 38.66
CA MET A 89 -9.14 3.03 37.61
C MET A 89 -7.96 2.11 37.92
N ARG A 90 -7.61 1.90 39.21
CA ARG A 90 -6.56 0.93 39.59
C ARG A 90 -6.94 -0.49 39.25
N HIS A 91 -8.21 -0.87 39.45
CA HIS A 91 -8.73 -2.20 39.09
C HIS A 91 -8.87 -2.37 37.58
N ILE A 92 -9.22 -1.30 36.87
CA ILE A 92 -9.25 -1.33 35.39
C ILE A 92 -7.85 -1.52 34.83
N VAL A 93 -6.82 -0.82 35.36
CA VAL A 93 -5.42 -1.03 34.97
C VAL A 93 -5.00 -2.47 35.26
N ALA A 94 -5.23 -2.98 36.48
CA ALA A 94 -4.90 -4.35 36.86
C ALA A 94 -5.59 -5.38 35.93
N ALA A 95 -6.84 -5.16 35.56
CA ALA A 95 -7.56 -6.03 34.62
C ALA A 95 -6.91 -6.11 33.23
N TYR A 96 -6.34 -5.01 32.75
CA TYR A 96 -5.59 -5.03 31.51
C TYR A 96 -4.23 -5.72 31.68
N GLU A 97 -3.49 -5.38 32.73
CA GLU A 97 -2.14 -5.90 32.98
C GLU A 97 -2.12 -7.39 33.38
N GLU A 98 -3.14 -7.87 34.11
CA GLU A 98 -3.20 -9.24 34.64
C GLU A 98 -4.03 -10.21 33.78
N VAL A 99 -4.91 -9.72 32.91
CA VAL A 99 -5.83 -10.56 32.15
C VAL A 99 -5.75 -10.30 30.65
N THR A 100 -5.97 -9.04 30.21
CA THR A 100 -6.14 -8.76 28.78
C THR A 100 -4.82 -8.82 28.02
N LEU A 101 -3.77 -8.14 28.51
CA LEU A 101 -2.47 -8.09 27.84
C LEU A 101 -1.74 -9.45 27.87
N PRO A 102 -1.71 -10.19 29.00
CA PRO A 102 -1.12 -11.53 29.03
C PRO A 102 -1.76 -12.50 28.06
N LEU A 103 -3.09 -12.45 27.88
CA LEU A 103 -3.80 -13.27 26.89
C LEU A 103 -3.32 -12.96 25.46
N VAL A 104 -3.20 -11.68 25.09
CA VAL A 104 -2.72 -11.27 23.77
C VAL A 104 -1.27 -11.67 23.56
N GLU A 105 -0.42 -11.45 24.56
CA GLU A 105 1.00 -11.80 24.53
C GLU A 105 1.19 -13.32 24.40
N GLU A 106 0.48 -14.12 25.20
CA GLU A 106 0.54 -15.58 25.16
C GLU A 106 0.11 -16.12 23.79
N GLU A 107 -1.00 -15.62 23.22
CA GLU A 107 -1.51 -16.05 21.92
C GLU A 107 -0.53 -15.75 20.77
N LEU A 108 0.11 -14.59 20.79
CA LEU A 108 1.06 -14.19 19.76
C LEU A 108 2.43 -14.86 19.94
N THR A 109 2.93 -14.97 21.20
CA THR A 109 4.20 -15.65 21.50
C THR A 109 4.13 -17.14 21.19
N ARG A 110 3.00 -17.80 21.43
CA ARG A 110 2.76 -19.21 21.05
C ARG A 110 2.88 -19.42 19.53
N ARG A 111 2.67 -18.35 18.73
CA ARG A 111 2.85 -18.32 17.27
C ARG A 111 4.25 -17.90 16.83
N GLY A 112 5.18 -17.73 17.77
CA GLY A 112 6.58 -17.38 17.50
C GLY A 112 6.83 -15.89 17.26
N LEU A 113 5.87 -15.00 17.59
CA LEU A 113 6.03 -13.56 17.44
C LEU A 113 6.57 -12.93 18.73
N SER A 114 7.52 -11.99 18.59
CA SER A 114 7.98 -11.14 19.69
C SER A 114 6.97 -10.01 19.91
N VAL A 115 6.58 -9.80 21.18
CA VAL A 115 5.49 -8.88 21.54
C VAL A 115 5.95 -7.88 22.59
N PHE A 116 5.68 -6.60 22.32
CA PHE A 116 5.65 -5.58 23.38
C PHE A 116 4.19 -5.31 23.75
N ALA A 117 3.78 -5.60 24.96
CA ALA A 117 2.42 -5.36 25.43
C ALA A 117 2.40 -4.44 26.66
N SER A 118 1.64 -3.36 26.58
CA SER A 118 1.51 -2.39 27.67
C SER A 118 0.17 -1.66 27.62
N VAL A 119 -0.30 -1.21 28.78
CA VAL A 119 -1.29 -0.13 28.80
C VAL A 119 -0.64 1.15 28.26
N ALA A 120 -1.37 1.94 27.50
CA ALA A 120 -0.84 3.11 26.79
C ALA A 120 -0.39 4.28 27.72
N ARG A 121 -0.29 4.03 29.03
CA ARG A 121 0.26 4.95 30.02
C ARG A 121 1.78 4.83 30.19
N GLY A 122 2.38 3.74 29.70
CA GLY A 122 3.81 3.46 29.88
C GLY A 122 4.68 4.47 29.12
N GLY A 123 5.60 5.15 29.83
CA GLY A 123 6.56 6.07 29.20
C GLY A 123 5.96 7.24 28.43
N THR A 124 4.70 7.61 28.67
CA THR A 124 3.99 8.69 27.96
C THR A 124 3.81 8.46 26.45
N LEU A 125 3.74 7.20 26.01
CA LEU A 125 3.52 6.87 24.58
C LEU A 125 2.23 7.48 24.03
N VAL A 126 1.19 7.53 24.85
CA VAL A 126 -0.08 8.19 24.52
C VAL A 126 -0.56 8.96 25.75
N THR A 127 -0.99 10.21 25.56
CA THR A 127 -1.60 11.01 26.61
C THR A 127 -3.01 11.42 26.24
N ALA A 128 -3.84 11.63 27.26
CA ALA A 128 -5.22 12.09 27.10
C ALA A 128 -5.50 13.22 28.08
N LYS A 129 -6.52 14.00 27.79
CA LYS A 129 -7.08 15.00 28.69
C LYS A 129 -8.38 14.47 29.28
N ALA A 130 -8.59 14.67 30.58
CA ALA A 130 -9.82 14.31 31.26
C ALA A 130 -11.03 15.04 30.64
N ASN A 131 -12.10 14.30 30.40
CA ASN A 131 -13.37 14.88 29.98
C ASN A 131 -13.98 15.68 31.15
N GLY A 132 -14.77 16.68 30.81
CA GLY A 132 -15.52 17.43 31.81
C GLY A 132 -16.53 16.57 32.58
N PRO A 133 -17.23 17.14 33.59
CA PRO A 133 -18.22 16.43 34.41
C PRO A 133 -19.28 15.72 33.56
N LEU A 134 -19.50 14.44 33.87
CA LEU A 134 -20.47 13.60 33.17
C LEU A 134 -21.89 13.89 33.69
N ARG A 135 -22.84 14.19 32.80
CA ARG A 135 -24.26 14.30 33.15
C ARG A 135 -24.95 12.95 32.94
N VAL A 136 -25.53 12.42 33.99
CA VAL A 136 -26.21 11.12 34.02
C VAL A 136 -27.66 11.25 34.47
N ARG A 137 -28.47 10.29 34.07
CA ARG A 137 -29.87 10.17 34.55
C ARG A 137 -29.90 9.07 35.61
N GLU A 138 -30.30 9.44 36.83
CA GLU A 138 -30.48 8.54 37.97
C GLU A 138 -31.82 8.86 38.63
N ASP A 139 -32.66 7.88 38.79
CA ASP A 139 -34.02 8.01 39.37
C ASP A 139 -34.85 9.16 38.78
N GLY A 140 -34.80 9.29 37.45
CA GLY A 140 -35.52 10.32 36.71
C GLY A 140 -34.93 11.74 36.80
N ARG A 141 -33.86 11.94 37.58
CA ARG A 141 -33.19 13.24 37.77
C ARG A 141 -31.84 13.28 37.04
N VAL A 142 -31.41 14.49 36.68
CA VAL A 142 -30.06 14.72 36.12
C VAL A 142 -29.09 14.93 37.27
N ARG A 143 -28.07 14.07 37.36
CA ARG A 143 -26.96 14.19 38.30
C ARG A 143 -25.66 14.53 37.54
N ILE A 144 -24.80 15.32 38.17
CA ILE A 144 -23.45 15.65 37.65
C ILE A 144 -22.43 14.81 38.41
N VAL A 145 -21.70 13.97 37.69
CA VAL A 145 -20.60 13.15 38.20
C VAL A 145 -19.27 13.81 37.82
N ARG A 146 -18.46 14.18 38.82
CA ARG A 146 -17.21 14.96 38.63
C ARG A 146 -15.95 14.15 38.70
N ASP A 147 -16.00 12.97 39.28
CA ASP A 147 -14.89 12.07 39.57
C ASP A 147 -14.74 10.94 38.52
N HIS A 148 -15.52 10.99 37.43
CA HIS A 148 -15.43 10.02 36.35
C HIS A 148 -14.17 10.26 35.49
N ARG A 149 -13.23 9.32 35.52
CA ARG A 149 -11.93 9.39 34.86
C ARG A 149 -11.99 8.91 33.40
N ALA A 150 -12.88 9.46 32.60
CA ALA A 150 -12.86 9.27 31.15
C ALA A 150 -12.06 10.38 30.49
N GLY A 151 -11.39 10.08 29.39
CA GLY A 151 -10.55 11.03 28.68
C GLY A 151 -10.64 10.95 27.17
N THR A 152 -10.14 12.00 26.54
CA THR A 152 -9.94 12.09 25.08
C THR A 152 -8.45 12.18 24.78
N VAL A 153 -7.94 11.31 23.89
CA VAL A 153 -6.53 11.29 23.50
C VAL A 153 -6.13 12.63 22.90
N THR A 154 -5.00 13.18 23.37
CA THR A 154 -4.50 14.50 22.94
C THR A 154 -3.14 14.43 22.28
N SER A 155 -2.32 13.42 22.61
CA SER A 155 -0.99 13.26 22.01
C SER A 155 -0.63 11.79 21.87
N VAL A 156 0.12 11.48 20.81
CA VAL A 156 0.72 10.17 20.52
C VAL A 156 2.18 10.40 20.17
N ASP A 157 3.08 9.74 20.86
CA ASP A 157 4.53 9.78 20.56
C ASP A 157 4.86 8.80 19.42
N ALA A 158 4.67 9.27 18.20
CA ALA A 158 4.86 8.47 16.99
C ALA A 158 6.29 7.94 16.85
N ALA A 159 7.29 8.72 17.28
CA ALA A 159 8.70 8.33 17.17
C ALA A 159 9.04 7.15 18.08
N ARG A 160 8.60 7.19 19.34
CA ARG A 160 8.82 6.07 20.28
C ARG A 160 8.03 4.82 19.91
N ILE A 161 6.78 4.99 19.47
CA ILE A 161 5.97 3.85 18.99
C ILE A 161 6.63 3.25 17.74
N GLY A 162 7.14 4.08 16.83
CA GLY A 162 7.92 3.64 15.67
C GLY A 162 9.12 2.79 16.06
N ALA A 163 9.92 3.22 17.05
CA ALA A 163 11.06 2.46 17.55
C ALA A 163 10.66 1.10 18.18
N LEU A 164 9.51 1.04 18.84
CA LEU A 164 8.97 -0.23 19.35
C LEU A 164 8.55 -1.17 18.21
N LEU A 165 7.91 -0.63 17.18
CA LEU A 165 7.51 -1.38 15.99
C LEU A 165 8.72 -1.90 15.18
N ASP A 166 9.89 -1.29 15.31
CA ASP A 166 11.13 -1.75 14.70
C ASP A 166 11.81 -2.85 15.54
N ALA A 167 11.56 -2.87 16.86
CA ALA A 167 12.15 -3.81 17.80
C ALA A 167 11.35 -5.10 18.02
N PHE A 168 10.02 -5.05 17.80
CA PHE A 168 9.09 -6.16 18.06
C PHE A 168 8.24 -6.48 16.82
N ASP A 169 7.83 -7.74 16.68
CA ASP A 169 6.92 -8.16 15.62
C ASP A 169 5.54 -7.56 15.81
N VAL A 170 5.09 -7.42 17.06
CA VAL A 170 3.79 -6.83 17.41
C VAL A 170 3.95 -5.88 18.61
N VAL A 171 3.40 -4.68 18.46
CA VAL A 171 3.25 -3.72 19.56
C VAL A 171 1.78 -3.68 19.98
N CYS A 172 1.47 -4.07 21.22
CA CYS A 172 0.12 -4.00 21.79
C CYS A 172 0.02 -2.82 22.78
N LEU A 173 -0.76 -1.81 22.40
CA LEU A 173 -1.02 -0.63 23.24
C LEU A 173 -2.51 -0.56 23.55
N SER A 174 -2.89 -0.73 24.83
CA SER A 174 -4.29 -0.76 25.24
C SER A 174 -4.63 0.36 26.23
N PRO A 175 -5.89 0.76 26.38
CA PRO A 175 -6.29 1.61 27.49
C PRO A 175 -5.93 0.94 28.85
N PRO A 176 -5.90 1.68 29.97
CA PRO A 176 -6.03 3.14 30.12
C PRO A 176 -4.80 3.93 29.63
N VAL A 177 -5.02 5.24 29.40
CA VAL A 177 -4.01 6.17 28.86
C VAL A 177 -3.55 7.13 29.95
N ALA A 178 -2.30 7.61 29.87
CA ALA A 178 -1.78 8.61 30.79
C ALA A 178 -2.58 9.92 30.72
N ASP A 179 -2.84 10.53 31.89
CA ASP A 179 -3.41 11.89 31.94
C ASP A 179 -2.32 12.92 31.64
N ALA A 180 -2.53 13.79 30.67
CA ALA A 180 -1.59 14.85 30.32
C ALA A 180 -1.30 15.84 31.47
N GLU A 181 -2.25 16.00 32.40
CA GLU A 181 -2.09 16.82 33.59
C GLU A 181 -1.46 16.05 34.78
N GLY A 182 -1.18 14.77 34.62
CA GLY A 182 -0.63 13.87 35.63
C GLY A 182 -1.72 13.21 36.49
N GLY A 183 -1.28 12.30 37.37
CA GLY A 183 -2.16 11.61 38.33
C GLY A 183 -2.74 10.28 37.80
N THR A 184 -3.99 10.01 38.13
CA THR A 184 -4.66 8.75 37.81
C THR A 184 -4.92 8.64 36.29
N PRO A 185 -4.58 7.49 35.67
CA PRO A 185 -4.85 7.27 34.23
C PRO A 185 -6.33 7.48 33.86
N LEU A 186 -6.53 7.71 32.58
CA LEU A 186 -7.86 7.96 32.00
C LEU A 186 -8.35 6.75 31.22
N ASN A 187 -9.60 6.36 31.46
CA ASN A 187 -10.28 5.40 30.61
C ASN A 187 -10.65 6.06 29.28
N VAL A 188 -10.14 5.52 28.17
CA VAL A 188 -10.48 5.97 26.81
C VAL A 188 -11.09 4.81 26.04
N ASP A 189 -11.91 5.13 25.06
CA ASP A 189 -12.46 4.13 24.16
C ASP A 189 -11.36 3.52 23.30
N ALA A 190 -11.27 2.18 23.25
CA ALA A 190 -10.20 1.47 22.55
C ALA A 190 -10.32 1.60 21.01
N ASP A 191 -11.54 1.76 20.45
CA ASP A 191 -11.72 1.99 19.01
C ASP A 191 -11.20 3.40 18.65
N VAL A 192 -11.51 4.41 19.47
CA VAL A 192 -11.02 5.79 19.29
C VAL A 192 -9.52 5.89 19.50
N LEU A 193 -8.96 5.17 20.49
CA LEU A 193 -7.51 5.07 20.70
C LEU A 193 -6.81 4.53 19.44
N ALA A 194 -7.31 3.41 18.91
CA ALA A 194 -6.75 2.80 17.71
C ALA A 194 -6.79 3.75 16.51
N ALA A 195 -7.91 4.43 16.28
CA ALA A 195 -8.06 5.40 15.19
C ALA A 195 -7.11 6.61 15.34
N THR A 196 -6.96 7.12 16.57
CA THR A 196 -6.07 8.25 16.84
C THR A 196 -4.61 7.87 16.67
N VAL A 197 -4.21 6.67 17.12
CA VAL A 197 -2.86 6.13 16.92
C VAL A 197 -2.61 5.87 15.44
N ALA A 198 -3.54 5.25 14.71
CA ALA A 198 -3.41 5.02 13.28
C ALA A 198 -3.17 6.32 12.50
N ARG A 199 -3.91 7.37 12.83
CA ARG A 199 -3.75 8.69 12.21
C ARG A 199 -2.42 9.36 12.57
N ALA A 200 -1.97 9.24 13.82
CA ALA A 200 -0.71 9.86 14.28
C ALA A 200 0.53 9.15 13.70
N LEU A 201 0.42 7.89 13.36
CA LEU A 201 1.48 7.08 12.74
C LEU A 201 1.41 7.04 11.22
N ASP A 202 0.46 7.73 10.58
CA ASP A 202 0.16 7.60 9.15
C ASP A 202 0.04 6.13 8.72
N ALA A 203 -0.66 5.33 9.54
CA ALA A 203 -0.82 3.90 9.29
C ALA A 203 -1.50 3.65 7.93
N ASP A 204 -1.06 2.60 7.24
CA ASP A 204 -1.65 2.23 5.96
C ASP A 204 -3.05 1.68 6.13
N HIS A 205 -3.27 0.91 7.20
CA HIS A 205 -4.53 0.22 7.45
C HIS A 205 -4.98 0.37 8.90
N LEU A 206 -6.27 0.70 9.08
CA LEU A 206 -6.98 0.54 10.35
C LEU A 206 -8.03 -0.54 10.23
N ARG A 207 -7.96 -1.57 11.07
CA ARG A 207 -8.93 -2.66 11.15
C ARG A 207 -9.62 -2.67 12.51
N LEU A 208 -10.92 -2.44 12.52
CA LEU A 208 -11.76 -2.47 13.73
C LEU A 208 -12.48 -3.82 13.78
N VAL A 209 -11.84 -4.81 14.41
CA VAL A 209 -12.35 -6.19 14.43
C VAL A 209 -13.54 -6.32 15.39
N THR A 210 -14.60 -6.96 14.91
CA THR A 210 -15.87 -7.18 15.64
C THR A 210 -16.35 -8.61 15.46
N GLY A 211 -17.44 -9.01 16.12
CA GLY A 211 -17.99 -10.36 16.02
C GLY A 211 -18.79 -10.64 14.73
N THR A 212 -19.06 -9.61 13.91
CA THR A 212 -19.72 -9.71 12.61
C THR A 212 -18.76 -9.43 11.48
N ALA A 213 -19.08 -9.80 10.25
CA ALA A 213 -18.22 -9.53 9.09
C ALA A 213 -17.94 -8.03 8.89
N GLY A 214 -18.87 -7.18 9.30
CA GLY A 214 -18.78 -5.72 9.23
C GLY A 214 -19.95 -5.07 9.94
N LEU A 215 -20.30 -3.82 9.55
CA LEU A 215 -21.52 -3.14 9.97
C LEU A 215 -22.70 -3.71 9.20
N LEU A 216 -23.71 -4.21 9.92
CA LEU A 216 -24.93 -4.76 9.34
C LEU A 216 -25.97 -3.67 9.09
N ALA A 217 -26.68 -3.72 7.96
CA ALA A 217 -27.84 -2.88 7.69
C ALA A 217 -28.99 -3.24 8.66
N ASP A 218 -29.18 -4.56 8.89
CA ASP A 218 -30.07 -5.11 9.91
C ASP A 218 -29.26 -5.97 10.89
N PRO A 219 -29.19 -5.58 12.19
CA PRO A 219 -28.46 -6.33 13.21
C PRO A 219 -28.92 -7.79 13.39
N THR A 220 -30.13 -8.14 12.95
CA THR A 220 -30.70 -9.50 13.04
C THR A 220 -30.35 -10.37 11.82
N ASP A 221 -29.87 -9.77 10.72
CA ASP A 221 -29.47 -10.46 9.51
C ASP A 221 -27.94 -10.40 9.31
N PRO A 222 -27.20 -11.48 9.58
CA PRO A 222 -25.75 -11.53 9.41
C PRO A 222 -25.27 -11.38 7.96
N THR A 223 -26.16 -11.53 6.98
CA THR A 223 -25.84 -11.37 5.55
C THR A 223 -25.97 -9.93 5.06
N SER A 224 -26.57 -9.04 5.87
CA SER A 224 -26.86 -7.63 5.54
C SER A 224 -25.65 -6.70 5.70
N THR A 225 -24.42 -7.20 5.51
CA THR A 225 -23.20 -6.38 5.67
C THR A 225 -23.16 -5.24 4.65
N LEU A 226 -23.04 -4.02 5.15
CA LEU A 226 -22.81 -2.82 4.34
C LEU A 226 -21.35 -2.79 3.90
N ARG A 227 -21.08 -2.97 2.61
CA ARG A 227 -19.70 -3.10 2.12
C ARG A 227 -18.98 -1.75 1.98
N HIS A 228 -19.69 -0.69 1.66
CA HIS A 228 -19.13 0.62 1.37
C HIS A 228 -19.94 1.72 2.05
N LEU A 229 -19.29 2.56 2.82
CA LEU A 229 -19.89 3.71 3.48
C LEU A 229 -19.06 4.98 3.22
N ALA A 230 -19.72 6.05 2.83
CA ALA A 230 -19.13 7.38 2.80
C ALA A 230 -19.11 8.00 4.21
N GLU A 231 -18.31 9.06 4.37
CA GLU A 231 -18.27 9.85 5.61
C GLU A 231 -19.68 10.28 6.03
N GLY A 232 -20.00 10.08 7.32
CA GLY A 232 -21.30 10.44 7.91
C GLY A 232 -22.44 9.43 7.66
N GLU A 233 -22.30 8.45 6.78
CA GLU A 233 -23.37 7.48 6.49
C GLU A 233 -23.52 6.40 7.57
N GLY A 234 -22.41 5.98 8.18
CA GLY A 234 -22.37 4.85 9.11
C GLY A 234 -23.24 5.04 10.35
N GLY A 235 -23.43 6.28 10.80
CA GLY A 235 -24.25 6.63 11.96
C GLY A 235 -25.72 6.20 11.86
N ARG A 236 -26.27 6.07 10.66
CA ARG A 236 -27.66 5.65 10.41
C ARG A 236 -27.92 4.20 10.80
N TYR A 237 -26.91 3.35 10.66
CA TYR A 237 -27.00 1.90 10.86
C TYR A 237 -26.41 1.46 12.20
N ALA A 238 -25.47 2.23 12.75
CA ALA A 238 -24.78 1.88 13.99
C ALA A 238 -25.71 1.91 15.22
N ARG A 239 -25.69 0.82 16.01
CA ARG A 239 -26.42 0.70 17.28
C ARG A 239 -25.47 0.26 18.39
N GLY A 240 -25.76 0.65 19.63
CA GLY A 240 -24.97 0.25 20.78
C GLY A 240 -23.46 0.50 20.61
N ARG A 241 -22.64 -0.50 20.88
CA ARG A 241 -21.17 -0.44 20.78
C ARG A 241 -20.65 -0.20 19.35
N MET A 242 -21.44 -0.51 18.32
CA MET A 242 -21.05 -0.27 16.93
C MET A 242 -20.93 1.23 16.62
N ARG A 243 -21.63 2.11 17.35
CA ARG A 243 -21.50 3.57 17.22
C ARG A 243 -20.07 4.05 17.45
N GLN A 244 -19.37 3.46 18.44
CA GLN A 244 -17.98 3.84 18.74
C GLN A 244 -17.03 3.40 17.60
N LYS A 245 -17.26 2.23 17.00
CA LYS A 245 -16.46 1.77 15.85
C LYS A 245 -16.66 2.66 14.63
N VAL A 246 -17.90 3.03 14.31
CA VAL A 246 -18.20 3.95 13.23
C VAL A 246 -17.55 5.31 13.48
N ARG A 247 -17.66 5.85 14.71
CA ARG A 247 -16.97 7.10 15.08
C ARG A 247 -15.45 6.99 14.93
N ALA A 248 -14.87 5.87 15.34
CA ALA A 248 -13.42 5.63 15.19
C ALA A 248 -13.03 5.56 13.72
N ALA A 249 -13.82 4.88 12.88
CA ALA A 249 -13.59 4.83 11.44
C ALA A 249 -13.64 6.24 10.82
N GLU A 250 -14.61 7.07 11.19
CA GLU A 250 -14.75 8.45 10.73
C GLU A 250 -13.56 9.35 11.15
N ILE A 251 -12.97 9.11 12.33
CA ILE A 251 -11.72 9.79 12.74
C ILE A 251 -10.56 9.42 11.80
N ALA A 252 -10.45 8.14 11.45
CA ALA A 252 -9.32 7.64 10.67
C ALA A 252 -9.35 8.03 9.20
N ILE A 253 -10.53 8.04 8.54
CA ILE A 253 -10.67 8.41 7.13
C ILE A 253 -10.33 9.89 6.83
N GLY A 254 -10.20 10.72 7.85
CA GLY A 254 -9.63 12.07 7.73
C GLY A 254 -8.11 12.09 7.45
N GLY A 255 -7.42 10.95 7.59
CA GLY A 255 -6.00 10.72 7.32
C GLY A 255 -5.75 9.92 6.05
N THR A 256 -4.70 9.09 6.08
CA THR A 256 -4.26 8.26 4.94
C THR A 256 -4.68 6.79 5.06
N SER A 257 -5.19 6.36 6.22
CA SER A 257 -5.47 4.96 6.48
C SER A 257 -6.65 4.42 5.67
N ASP A 258 -6.45 3.27 5.02
CA ASP A 258 -7.54 2.41 4.58
C ASP A 258 -8.25 1.83 5.81
N THR A 259 -9.50 2.18 5.99
CA THR A 259 -10.24 1.92 7.22
C THR A 259 -11.41 0.98 6.99
N ALA A 260 -11.45 -0.12 7.76
CA ALA A 260 -12.55 -1.07 7.70
C ALA A 260 -12.98 -1.61 9.07
N ILE A 261 -14.27 -1.89 9.19
CA ILE A 261 -14.83 -2.76 10.25
C ILE A 261 -14.87 -4.17 9.69
N THR A 262 -14.19 -5.12 10.37
CA THR A 262 -13.95 -6.49 9.89
C THR A 262 -14.41 -7.53 10.91
N GLY A 263 -14.61 -8.76 10.45
CA GLY A 263 -14.83 -9.92 11.32
C GLY A 263 -13.50 -10.53 11.81
N PRO A 264 -13.57 -11.49 12.76
CA PRO A 264 -12.37 -12.13 13.32
C PRO A 264 -11.69 -13.11 12.35
N HIS A 265 -12.31 -13.39 11.21
CA HIS A 265 -11.82 -14.31 10.19
C HIS A 265 -11.32 -13.60 8.92
N THR A 266 -11.39 -12.29 8.88
CA THR A 266 -11.11 -11.47 7.68
C THR A 266 -10.46 -10.14 8.04
N VAL A 267 -9.41 -10.16 8.88
CA VAL A 267 -8.64 -8.93 9.18
C VAL A 267 -8.10 -8.30 7.89
N SER A 268 -7.85 -9.11 6.86
CA SER A 268 -7.50 -8.66 5.51
C SER A 268 -8.69 -8.19 4.65
N SER A 269 -9.82 -7.85 5.26
CA SER A 269 -10.94 -7.06 4.72
C SER A 269 -11.82 -7.62 3.59
N ALA A 270 -11.68 -8.86 3.14
CA ALA A 270 -12.67 -9.46 2.24
C ALA A 270 -14.07 -9.47 2.91
N GLY A 271 -15.08 -8.90 2.26
CA GLY A 271 -16.45 -8.81 2.80
C GLY A 271 -16.65 -7.83 3.96
N ALA A 272 -15.65 -7.03 4.31
CA ALA A 272 -15.71 -6.03 5.38
C ALA A 272 -16.55 -4.79 5.01
N THR A 273 -16.87 -3.96 6.01
CA THR A 273 -17.38 -2.60 5.78
C THR A 273 -16.22 -1.63 5.64
N ARG A 274 -16.00 -1.09 4.45
CA ARG A 274 -14.98 -0.09 4.17
C ARG A 274 -15.55 1.32 4.26
N PHE A 275 -14.75 2.24 4.82
CA PHE A 275 -15.10 3.65 4.97
C PHE A 275 -14.29 4.49 4.00
N TRP A 276 -14.96 5.41 3.31
CA TRP A 276 -14.37 6.25 2.27
C TRP A 276 -14.35 7.72 2.68
N GLY A 277 -13.17 8.32 2.70
CA GLY A 277 -12.93 9.69 3.15
C GLY A 277 -13.25 10.76 2.10
N THR A 278 -13.60 10.36 0.87
CA THR A 278 -14.05 11.29 -0.19
C THR A 278 -15.07 10.62 -1.09
N THR A 279 -16.04 11.40 -1.57
CA THR A 279 -17.10 10.93 -2.47
C THR A 279 -16.84 11.45 -3.88
N PRO A 280 -16.91 10.61 -4.92
CA PRO A 280 -16.75 11.05 -6.29
C PRO A 280 -17.92 11.90 -6.75
N PRO A 281 -17.72 12.85 -7.71
CA PRO A 281 -18.80 13.70 -8.22
C PRO A 281 -19.84 12.95 -9.06
N ALA A 282 -19.53 11.73 -9.51
CA ALA A 282 -20.44 10.88 -10.28
C ALA A 282 -20.16 9.39 -10.03
N VAL A 283 -21.17 8.54 -10.28
CA VAL A 283 -21.14 7.10 -9.96
C VAL A 283 -20.08 6.35 -10.80
N ASP A 284 -19.89 6.70 -12.06
CA ASP A 284 -18.88 6.11 -12.96
C ASP A 284 -17.44 6.30 -12.48
N LEU A 285 -17.20 7.26 -11.59
CA LEU A 285 -15.91 7.54 -10.98
C LEU A 285 -15.70 6.80 -9.65
N SER A 286 -16.69 6.02 -9.18
CA SER A 286 -16.64 5.38 -7.87
C SER A 286 -15.53 4.36 -7.74
N LEU A 287 -15.29 3.54 -8.78
CA LEU A 287 -14.21 2.55 -8.76
C LEU A 287 -12.84 3.23 -8.69
N LEU A 288 -12.61 4.25 -9.51
CA LEU A 288 -11.38 5.05 -9.49
C LEU A 288 -11.15 5.68 -8.11
N SER A 289 -12.17 6.38 -7.59
CA SER A 289 -12.08 7.05 -6.28
C SER A 289 -11.70 6.08 -5.17
N ARG A 290 -12.31 4.90 -5.13
CA ARG A 290 -12.07 3.88 -4.12
C ARG A 290 -10.71 3.20 -4.29
N ALA A 291 -10.32 2.87 -5.51
CA ALA A 291 -9.01 2.26 -5.80
C ALA A 291 -7.85 3.18 -5.37
N VAL A 292 -7.96 4.49 -5.61
CA VAL A 292 -6.93 5.46 -5.20
C VAL A 292 -6.89 5.62 -3.67
N GLN A 293 -8.03 5.53 -2.97
CA GLN A 293 -8.10 5.61 -1.51
C GLN A 293 -7.46 4.41 -0.79
N LEU A 294 -7.44 3.22 -1.42
CA LEU A 294 -6.80 2.05 -0.84
C LEU A 294 -5.27 2.17 -0.91
N SER A 295 -4.60 1.86 0.19
CA SER A 295 -3.14 1.68 0.18
C SER A 295 -2.77 0.47 -0.66
N SER A 296 -1.74 0.61 -1.48
CA SER A 296 -1.15 -0.48 -2.22
C SER A 296 0.31 -0.18 -2.57
N VAL A 297 1.09 0.24 -1.57
CA VAL A 297 2.54 0.39 -1.74
C VAL A 297 3.12 -0.97 -2.12
N SER A 298 4.17 -0.98 -2.96
CA SER A 298 4.80 -2.24 -3.40
C SER A 298 5.02 -3.22 -2.25
N ARG A 299 4.62 -4.48 -2.44
CA ARG A 299 4.52 -5.58 -1.47
C ARG A 299 3.30 -5.53 -0.52
N ASP A 300 2.42 -4.53 -0.67
CA ASP A 300 1.18 -4.40 0.12
C ASP A 300 -0.06 -4.18 -0.79
N GLU A 301 -0.08 -4.82 -1.96
CA GLU A 301 -1.11 -4.65 -2.98
C GLU A 301 -2.37 -5.48 -2.71
N ARG A 302 -2.30 -6.44 -1.77
CA ARG A 302 -3.35 -7.43 -1.56
C ARG A 302 -4.73 -6.84 -1.30
N GLU A 303 -4.83 -5.77 -0.50
CA GLU A 303 -6.12 -5.15 -0.19
C GLU A 303 -6.78 -4.54 -1.43
N LEU A 304 -5.98 -3.94 -2.30
CA LEU A 304 -6.46 -3.43 -3.58
C LEU A 304 -6.86 -4.58 -4.52
N ALA A 305 -6.03 -5.62 -4.63
CA ALA A 305 -6.33 -6.80 -5.45
C ALA A 305 -7.66 -7.47 -5.04
N VAL A 306 -7.87 -7.67 -3.72
CA VAL A 306 -9.12 -8.22 -3.18
C VAL A 306 -10.32 -7.32 -3.48
N PHE A 307 -10.19 -6.01 -3.27
CA PHE A 307 -11.25 -5.05 -3.55
C PHE A 307 -11.64 -5.06 -5.04
N LEU A 308 -10.66 -5.08 -5.94
CA LEU A 308 -10.93 -5.11 -7.38
C LEU A 308 -11.51 -6.47 -7.82
N ALA A 309 -11.08 -7.59 -7.21
CA ALA A 309 -11.67 -8.90 -7.44
C ALA A 309 -13.14 -8.97 -7.01
N GLU A 310 -13.48 -8.36 -5.86
CA GLU A 310 -14.87 -8.24 -5.40
C GLU A 310 -15.70 -7.39 -6.39
N TRP A 311 -15.14 -6.27 -6.86
CA TRP A 311 -15.80 -5.45 -7.87
C TRP A 311 -16.02 -6.23 -9.18
N CYS A 312 -15.04 -6.98 -9.63
CA CYS A 312 -15.17 -7.86 -10.81
C CYS A 312 -16.30 -8.87 -10.64
N ALA A 313 -16.40 -9.52 -9.49
CA ALA A 313 -17.47 -10.47 -9.19
C ALA A 313 -18.86 -9.83 -9.22
N ASP A 314 -19.00 -8.61 -8.66
CA ASP A 314 -20.24 -7.83 -8.69
C ASP A 314 -20.66 -7.44 -10.13
N HIS A 315 -19.71 -7.43 -11.09
CA HIS A 315 -19.95 -7.15 -12.51
C HIS A 315 -19.93 -8.41 -13.40
N GLY A 316 -20.01 -9.59 -12.78
CA GLY A 316 -20.06 -10.87 -13.50
C GLY A 316 -18.77 -11.26 -14.23
N LEU A 317 -17.65 -10.66 -13.87
CA LEU A 317 -16.33 -11.00 -14.41
C LEU A 317 -15.66 -12.11 -13.60
N LYS A 318 -15.02 -13.06 -14.30
CA LYS A 318 -14.21 -14.09 -13.68
C LYS A 318 -12.83 -13.53 -13.36
N SER A 319 -12.47 -13.53 -12.06
CA SER A 319 -11.17 -13.05 -11.59
C SER A 319 -10.52 -14.06 -10.66
N GLU A 320 -9.18 -14.01 -10.59
CA GLU A 320 -8.36 -14.74 -9.63
C GLU A 320 -7.20 -13.87 -9.16
N ILE A 321 -6.69 -14.11 -7.97
CA ILE A 321 -5.42 -13.57 -7.49
C ILE A 321 -4.42 -14.71 -7.58
N ASP A 322 -3.40 -14.55 -8.43
CA ASP A 322 -2.43 -15.59 -8.70
C ASP A 322 -1.42 -15.80 -7.54
N ALA A 323 -0.50 -16.74 -7.71
CA ALA A 323 0.44 -17.16 -6.67
C ALA A 323 1.42 -16.05 -6.23
N VAL A 324 1.68 -15.04 -7.08
CA VAL A 324 2.54 -13.89 -6.73
C VAL A 324 1.74 -12.68 -6.26
N GLY A 325 0.40 -12.70 -6.39
CA GLY A 325 -0.49 -11.63 -5.96
C GLY A 325 -1.10 -10.80 -7.09
N ASN A 326 -0.82 -11.09 -8.35
CA ASN A 326 -1.44 -10.41 -9.48
C ASN A 326 -2.95 -10.66 -9.50
N LEU A 327 -3.73 -9.61 -9.75
CA LEU A 327 -5.14 -9.75 -10.12
C LEU A 327 -5.23 -10.11 -11.60
N VAL A 328 -5.82 -11.25 -11.93
CA VAL A 328 -6.05 -11.69 -13.31
C VAL A 328 -7.55 -11.78 -13.58
N VAL A 329 -8.03 -11.06 -14.60
CA VAL A 329 -9.44 -11.01 -14.97
C VAL A 329 -9.57 -11.35 -16.45
N THR A 330 -10.46 -12.28 -16.77
CA THR A 330 -10.61 -12.79 -18.15
C THR A 330 -12.07 -12.68 -18.61
N ARG A 331 -12.28 -12.27 -19.87
CA ARG A 331 -13.58 -12.27 -20.55
C ARG A 331 -13.42 -12.78 -21.97
N GLY A 332 -14.37 -13.60 -22.42
CA GLY A 332 -14.26 -14.33 -23.68
C GLY A 332 -13.32 -15.53 -23.59
N ALA A 333 -13.16 -16.22 -24.71
CA ALA A 333 -12.26 -17.34 -24.85
C ALA A 333 -11.83 -17.52 -26.31
N GLY A 334 -10.56 -17.82 -26.56
CA GLY A 334 -10.06 -18.03 -27.92
C GLY A 334 -8.54 -18.01 -28.00
N ASP A 335 -8.06 -18.20 -29.23
CA ASP A 335 -6.62 -18.20 -29.52
C ASP A 335 -6.10 -16.79 -29.80
N ARG A 336 -6.98 -15.85 -30.04
CA ARG A 336 -6.61 -14.45 -30.24
C ARG A 336 -6.74 -13.69 -28.93
N ARG A 337 -5.61 -13.32 -28.31
CA ARG A 337 -5.52 -12.81 -26.93
C ARG A 337 -5.01 -11.38 -26.88
N LEU A 338 -5.84 -10.47 -26.36
CA LEU A 338 -5.41 -9.11 -26.02
C LEU A 338 -5.26 -9.00 -24.51
N MET A 339 -4.06 -8.63 -24.06
CA MET A 339 -3.79 -8.33 -22.67
C MET A 339 -3.79 -6.83 -22.42
N MET A 340 -4.43 -6.40 -21.34
CA MET A 340 -4.34 -5.08 -20.75
C MET A 340 -3.62 -5.24 -19.41
N LEU A 341 -2.35 -4.84 -19.34
CA LEU A 341 -1.47 -5.02 -18.19
C LEU A 341 -1.27 -3.68 -17.50
N GLY A 342 -1.84 -3.51 -16.33
CA GLY A 342 -1.57 -2.41 -15.41
C GLY A 342 -0.89 -2.93 -14.15
N HIS A 343 -0.54 -2.03 -13.22
CA HIS A 343 0.00 -2.44 -11.93
C HIS A 343 -0.89 -2.00 -10.77
N LEU A 344 -0.79 -2.75 -9.67
CA LEU A 344 -1.54 -2.53 -8.44
C LEU A 344 -0.79 -1.59 -7.49
N ASP A 345 0.53 -1.69 -7.51
CA ASP A 345 1.38 -1.00 -6.56
C ASP A 345 1.57 0.49 -6.86
N THR A 346 2.06 1.19 -5.87
CA THR A 346 2.48 2.58 -5.93
C THR A 346 3.77 2.76 -5.15
N VAL A 347 4.55 3.79 -5.50
CA VAL A 347 5.65 4.24 -4.65
C VAL A 347 5.14 4.70 -3.29
N PRO A 348 5.98 4.68 -2.23
CA PRO A 348 5.65 5.22 -0.92
C PRO A 348 5.36 6.73 -0.99
N TYR A 349 4.98 7.32 0.14
CA TYR A 349 4.51 8.70 0.31
C TYR A 349 3.07 8.92 -0.17
N ARG A 350 2.19 9.02 0.81
CA ARG A 350 0.76 9.17 0.64
C ARG A 350 0.28 10.44 1.32
N TRP A 351 -0.81 10.99 0.81
CA TRP A 351 -1.58 12.07 1.40
C TRP A 351 -3.07 11.74 1.30
N PRO A 352 -3.95 12.40 2.08
CA PRO A 352 -5.37 12.15 2.00
C PRO A 352 -5.91 12.38 0.60
N VAL A 353 -6.59 11.37 0.06
CA VAL A 353 -7.22 11.42 -1.27
C VAL A 353 -8.41 12.37 -1.22
N ARG A 354 -8.52 13.28 -2.21
CA ARG A 354 -9.60 14.27 -2.27
C ARG A 354 -10.06 14.52 -3.70
N TRP A 355 -11.36 14.73 -3.81
CA TRP A 355 -11.96 15.34 -4.99
C TRP A 355 -11.98 16.86 -4.81
N HIS A 356 -11.42 17.59 -5.78
CA HIS A 356 -11.51 19.05 -5.92
C HIS A 356 -12.32 19.36 -7.18
N GLY A 357 -13.65 19.44 -7.05
CA GLY A 357 -14.55 19.44 -8.19
C GLY A 357 -14.44 18.12 -8.97
N GLU A 358 -14.01 18.19 -10.22
CA GLU A 358 -13.80 17.02 -11.09
C GLU A 358 -12.34 16.52 -11.14
N VAL A 359 -11.49 16.93 -10.19
CA VAL A 359 -10.08 16.51 -10.13
C VAL A 359 -9.87 15.65 -8.89
N LEU A 360 -9.41 14.42 -9.09
CA LEU A 360 -9.01 13.50 -8.03
C LEU A 360 -7.52 13.64 -7.76
N SER A 361 -7.16 14.02 -6.53
CA SER A 361 -5.78 14.05 -6.05
C SER A 361 -5.50 12.90 -5.09
N GLY A 362 -4.39 12.21 -5.28
CA GLY A 362 -3.98 11.09 -4.43
C GLY A 362 -2.91 10.23 -5.09
N ARG A 363 -2.12 9.52 -4.31
CA ARG A 363 -1.10 8.58 -4.81
C ARG A 363 -1.77 7.46 -5.64
N GLY A 364 -1.25 7.20 -6.85
CA GLY A 364 -1.79 6.23 -7.79
C GLY A 364 -2.92 6.78 -8.68
N SER A 365 -3.30 8.07 -8.52
CA SER A 365 -4.30 8.68 -9.41
C SER A 365 -3.82 8.84 -10.85
N VAL A 366 -2.51 8.86 -11.06
CA VAL A 366 -1.85 8.87 -12.37
C VAL A 366 -1.10 7.57 -12.59
N ASP A 367 -0.24 7.18 -11.67
CA ASP A 367 0.67 6.05 -11.80
C ASP A 367 0.30 4.91 -10.81
N ALA A 368 -0.42 3.84 -11.28
CA ALA A 368 -1.19 3.83 -12.52
C ALA A 368 -2.58 3.21 -12.28
N LYS A 369 -3.18 3.45 -11.07
CA LYS A 369 -4.51 2.89 -10.74
C LYS A 369 -5.60 3.38 -11.69
N ALA A 370 -5.49 4.64 -12.19
CA ALA A 370 -6.46 5.13 -13.15
C ALA A 370 -6.44 4.32 -14.45
N SER A 371 -5.27 3.95 -14.96
CA SER A 371 -5.13 3.08 -16.13
C SER A 371 -5.73 1.69 -15.87
N LEU A 372 -5.40 1.06 -14.74
CA LEU A 372 -5.94 -0.26 -14.38
C LEU A 372 -7.47 -0.23 -14.24
N VAL A 373 -8.03 0.84 -13.66
CA VAL A 373 -9.48 1.01 -13.53
C VAL A 373 -10.15 1.16 -14.89
N THR A 374 -9.56 1.92 -15.83
CA THR A 374 -10.11 2.00 -17.21
C THR A 374 -10.11 0.64 -17.91
N PHE A 375 -9.09 -0.20 -17.65
CA PHE A 375 -9.02 -1.56 -18.19
C PHE A 375 -10.16 -2.44 -17.66
N LEU A 376 -10.37 -2.44 -16.34
CA LEU A 376 -11.44 -3.22 -15.71
C LEU A 376 -12.83 -2.77 -16.16
N GLN A 377 -13.09 -1.47 -16.24
CA GLN A 377 -14.36 -0.93 -16.73
C GLN A 377 -14.58 -1.29 -18.21
N THR A 378 -13.55 -1.16 -19.06
CA THR A 378 -13.61 -1.59 -20.45
C THR A 378 -13.96 -3.06 -20.58
N LEU A 379 -13.35 -3.92 -19.76
CA LEU A 379 -13.63 -5.35 -19.75
C LEU A 379 -15.06 -5.65 -19.28
N ALA A 380 -15.57 -4.91 -18.28
CA ALA A 380 -16.93 -5.08 -17.76
C ALA A 380 -18.01 -4.70 -18.80
N ASP A 381 -17.72 -3.69 -19.62
CA ASP A 381 -18.68 -3.11 -20.59
C ASP A 381 -18.63 -3.75 -21.98
N TYR A 382 -17.74 -4.70 -22.25
CA TYR A 382 -17.57 -5.24 -23.60
C TYR A 382 -17.43 -6.77 -23.63
N ASP A 383 -18.38 -7.41 -24.35
CA ASP A 383 -18.31 -8.83 -24.69
C ASP A 383 -17.51 -9.01 -26.00
N PRO A 384 -16.35 -9.67 -25.97
CA PRO A 384 -15.56 -9.91 -27.17
C PRO A 384 -16.26 -10.93 -28.09
N PRO A 385 -16.02 -10.87 -29.42
CA PRO A 385 -16.51 -11.86 -30.36
C PRO A 385 -15.91 -13.24 -30.09
N GLU A 386 -16.55 -14.29 -30.64
CA GLU A 386 -16.07 -15.66 -30.58
C GLU A 386 -14.62 -15.76 -31.10
N GLY A 387 -13.79 -16.54 -30.40
CA GLY A 387 -12.37 -16.72 -30.74
C GLY A 387 -11.44 -15.64 -30.16
N VAL A 388 -11.98 -14.64 -29.45
CA VAL A 388 -11.18 -13.59 -28.81
C VAL A 388 -11.25 -13.70 -27.29
N GLU A 389 -10.09 -13.67 -26.67
CA GLU A 389 -9.92 -13.54 -25.22
C GLU A 389 -9.38 -12.16 -24.86
N LEU A 390 -10.06 -11.47 -23.97
CA LEU A 390 -9.58 -10.24 -23.35
C LEU A 390 -9.13 -10.56 -21.91
N ARG A 391 -7.92 -10.13 -21.55
CA ARG A 391 -7.37 -10.33 -20.22
C ARG A 391 -6.89 -9.01 -19.65
N VAL A 392 -7.32 -8.68 -18.43
CA VAL A 392 -6.77 -7.60 -17.63
C VAL A 392 -5.90 -8.22 -16.54
N VAL A 393 -4.70 -7.70 -16.38
CA VAL A 393 -3.82 -8.06 -15.26
C VAL A 393 -3.44 -6.81 -14.49
N GLY A 394 -3.69 -6.81 -13.19
CA GLY A 394 -3.10 -5.87 -12.24
C GLY A 394 -1.86 -6.52 -11.64
N ALA A 395 -0.69 -6.13 -12.10
CA ALA A 395 0.59 -6.69 -11.66
C ALA A 395 1.02 -6.12 -10.31
N VAL A 396 1.77 -6.91 -9.54
CA VAL A 396 2.40 -6.48 -8.29
C VAL A 396 3.85 -6.07 -8.52
N GLU A 397 4.37 -5.19 -7.64
CA GLU A 397 5.78 -4.80 -7.55
C GLU A 397 6.38 -4.24 -8.88
N GLU A 398 5.62 -3.54 -9.70
CA GLU A 398 6.15 -2.86 -10.90
C GLU A 398 7.22 -1.86 -10.52
N GLU A 399 6.97 -1.06 -9.49
CA GLU A 399 7.79 0.05 -9.01
C GLU A 399 9.15 -0.37 -8.41
N ILE A 400 9.32 -1.67 -8.13
CA ILE A 400 10.54 -2.17 -7.46
C ILE A 400 11.18 -3.35 -8.17
N THR A 401 10.54 -4.53 -8.20
CA THR A 401 11.15 -5.77 -8.72
C THR A 401 10.60 -6.19 -10.07
N GLY A 402 9.36 -5.81 -10.42
CA GLY A 402 8.65 -6.29 -11.59
C GLY A 402 8.20 -7.76 -11.46
N ALA A 403 8.09 -8.30 -10.23
CA ALA A 403 7.74 -9.71 -9.98
C ALA A 403 6.43 -10.10 -10.66
N GLY A 404 5.43 -9.21 -10.64
CA GLY A 404 4.15 -9.40 -11.32
C GLY A 404 4.31 -9.60 -12.82
N ALA A 405 5.03 -8.71 -13.50
CA ALA A 405 5.25 -8.79 -14.94
C ALA A 405 6.10 -10.00 -15.35
N PHE A 406 7.09 -10.41 -14.53
CA PHE A 406 7.82 -11.67 -14.76
C PHE A 406 6.86 -12.87 -14.73
N ARG A 407 5.93 -12.92 -13.77
CA ARG A 407 4.92 -13.96 -13.71
C ARG A 407 4.00 -13.92 -14.93
N VAL A 408 3.56 -12.73 -15.35
CA VAL A 408 2.74 -12.53 -16.56
C VAL A 408 3.44 -13.08 -17.79
N ARG A 409 4.71 -12.69 -18.00
CA ARG A 409 5.55 -13.15 -19.11
C ARG A 409 5.61 -14.66 -19.23
N ASP A 410 5.72 -15.34 -18.10
CA ASP A 410 5.98 -16.79 -18.07
C ASP A 410 4.69 -17.62 -18.06
N ALA A 411 3.53 -17.05 -17.65
CA ALA A 411 2.31 -17.80 -17.45
C ALA A 411 1.12 -17.41 -18.34
N TYR A 412 1.08 -16.20 -18.87
CA TYR A 412 -0.12 -15.66 -19.52
C TYR A 412 0.19 -15.13 -20.92
N PRO A 413 0.28 -15.98 -21.96
CA PRO A 413 0.63 -15.55 -23.31
C PRO A 413 -0.42 -14.58 -23.88
N ALA A 414 0.01 -13.64 -24.75
CA ALA A 414 -0.83 -12.72 -25.47
C ALA A 414 -0.29 -12.44 -26.87
N ASP A 415 -1.20 -12.08 -27.82
CA ASP A 415 -0.85 -11.71 -29.20
C ASP A 415 -0.68 -10.19 -29.34
N ALA A 416 -1.19 -9.40 -28.39
CA ALA A 416 -0.99 -7.96 -28.28
C ALA A 416 -1.14 -7.51 -26.82
N VAL A 417 -0.46 -6.42 -26.43
CA VAL A 417 -0.49 -5.90 -25.07
C VAL A 417 -0.71 -4.39 -25.05
N ILE A 418 -1.64 -3.95 -24.20
CA ILE A 418 -1.79 -2.54 -23.81
C ILE A 418 -1.30 -2.43 -22.37
N VAL A 419 -0.20 -1.70 -22.15
CA VAL A 419 0.34 -1.47 -20.81
C VAL A 419 -0.29 -0.21 -20.21
N GLY A 420 -0.73 -0.29 -18.98
CA GLY A 420 -1.48 0.74 -18.27
C GLY A 420 -0.59 1.79 -17.65
N GLU A 421 -0.06 2.68 -18.46
CA GLU A 421 0.84 3.75 -18.05
C GLU A 421 0.31 5.13 -18.43
N PRO A 422 0.58 6.18 -17.65
CA PRO A 422 0.11 7.52 -17.96
C PRO A 422 0.73 8.02 -19.26
N SER A 423 -0.07 8.10 -20.30
CA SER A 423 0.30 8.65 -21.61
C SER A 423 -0.35 9.99 -21.88
N GLY A 424 -1.40 10.32 -21.10
CA GLY A 424 -2.38 11.32 -21.41
C GLY A 424 -3.44 10.78 -22.39
N ALA A 425 -4.71 11.13 -22.20
CA ALA A 425 -5.81 10.58 -23.00
C ALA A 425 -5.65 10.79 -24.51
N SER A 426 -4.93 11.83 -24.96
CA SER A 426 -4.70 12.17 -26.38
C SER A 426 -3.37 11.65 -26.95
N ALA A 427 -2.64 10.79 -26.24
CA ALA A 427 -1.36 10.28 -26.71
C ALA A 427 -1.30 8.74 -26.62
N LEU A 428 -0.43 8.15 -27.45
CA LEU A 428 -0.15 6.71 -27.47
C LEU A 428 1.35 6.49 -27.36
N THR A 429 1.79 5.83 -26.32
CA THR A 429 3.21 5.48 -26.13
C THR A 429 3.52 4.23 -26.93
N LEU A 430 4.40 4.36 -27.92
CA LEU A 430 4.80 3.28 -28.82
C LEU A 430 5.95 2.44 -28.26
N GLY A 431 6.59 2.86 -27.18
CA GLY A 431 7.69 2.11 -26.60
C GLY A 431 8.43 2.84 -25.50
N TYR A 432 9.38 2.11 -24.95
CA TYR A 432 10.22 2.53 -23.82
C TYR A 432 11.69 2.23 -24.09
N TYR A 433 12.57 3.02 -23.52
CA TYR A 433 13.99 2.70 -23.50
C TYR A 433 14.24 1.46 -22.67
N GLY A 434 15.24 0.67 -23.04
CA GLY A 434 15.75 -0.41 -22.22
C GLY A 434 16.53 0.11 -21.03
N LEU A 435 16.80 -0.79 -20.11
CA LEU A 435 17.56 -0.50 -18.88
C LEU A 435 18.70 -1.48 -18.72
N VAL A 436 19.91 -0.97 -18.47
CA VAL A 436 21.01 -1.73 -17.89
C VAL A 436 21.46 -1.02 -16.61
N LYS A 437 21.12 -1.62 -15.46
CA LYS A 437 21.55 -1.14 -14.15
C LYS A 437 22.68 -2.03 -13.64
N VAL A 438 23.81 -1.43 -13.32
CA VAL A 438 24.98 -2.15 -12.82
C VAL A 438 25.46 -1.58 -11.50
N ARG A 439 25.95 -2.46 -10.65
CA ARG A 439 26.70 -2.14 -9.44
C ARG A 439 28.18 -2.36 -9.72
N LEU A 440 28.99 -1.36 -9.43
CA LEU A 440 30.43 -1.44 -9.35
C LEU A 440 30.83 -1.63 -7.90
N HIS A 441 31.64 -2.62 -7.60
CA HIS A 441 32.08 -2.90 -6.24
C HIS A 441 33.58 -3.20 -6.20
N THR A 442 34.28 -2.62 -5.23
CA THR A 442 35.68 -2.91 -4.96
C THR A 442 35.93 -2.94 -3.46
N ARG A 443 36.91 -3.77 -3.06
CA ARG A 443 37.39 -3.84 -1.68
C ARG A 443 38.91 -3.76 -1.69
N GLU A 444 39.46 -2.73 -1.05
CA GLU A 444 40.88 -2.45 -1.00
C GLU A 444 41.42 -2.59 0.42
N SER A 445 42.57 -3.22 0.55
CA SER A 445 43.38 -3.12 1.76
C SER A 445 44.28 -1.90 1.61
N VAL A 446 44.02 -0.86 2.35
CA VAL A 446 44.72 0.42 2.19
C VAL A 446 45.54 0.69 3.44
N GLY A 447 46.84 0.87 3.27
CA GLY A 447 47.72 1.40 4.29
C GLY A 447 47.50 2.92 4.48
N HIS A 448 48.51 3.61 4.98
CA HIS A 448 48.42 5.07 5.17
C HIS A 448 48.21 5.76 3.82
N THR A 449 47.19 6.60 3.70
CA THR A 449 46.79 7.27 2.44
C THR A 449 47.89 8.19 1.84
N ALA A 450 48.89 8.60 2.63
CA ALA A 450 50.04 9.33 2.18
C ALA A 450 51.18 8.44 1.62
N GLY A 451 51.00 7.11 1.55
CA GLY A 451 51.96 6.18 0.93
C GLY A 451 52.05 6.39 -0.57
N GLU A 452 53.29 6.28 -1.10
CA GLU A 452 53.55 6.40 -2.54
C GLU A 452 52.82 5.28 -3.28
N GLY A 453 52.01 5.63 -4.31
CA GLY A 453 51.26 4.66 -5.13
C GLY A 453 49.99 4.09 -4.49
N VAL A 454 49.57 4.54 -3.32
CA VAL A 454 48.35 4.10 -2.67
C VAL A 454 47.11 4.52 -3.48
N ARG A 455 46.25 3.57 -3.80
CA ARG A 455 44.97 3.79 -4.48
C ARG A 455 43.83 3.41 -3.55
N THR A 456 42.93 4.33 -3.28
CA THR A 456 41.76 4.13 -2.44
C THR A 456 40.62 3.43 -3.20
N ALA A 457 39.65 2.87 -2.49
CA ALA A 457 38.44 2.35 -3.12
C ALA A 457 37.70 3.44 -3.93
N GLY A 458 37.74 4.69 -3.44
CA GLY A 458 37.20 5.84 -4.16
C GLY A 458 37.91 6.10 -5.49
N ASP A 459 39.26 6.07 -5.52
CA ASP A 459 40.04 6.23 -6.77
C ASP A 459 39.71 5.13 -7.78
N ARG A 460 39.58 3.88 -7.32
CA ARG A 460 39.20 2.76 -8.17
C ARG A 460 37.81 2.94 -8.78
N LEU A 461 36.82 3.42 -7.98
CA LEU A 461 35.48 3.69 -8.49
C LEU A 461 35.46 4.83 -9.50
N VAL A 462 36.24 5.89 -9.30
CA VAL A 462 36.35 7.00 -10.27
C VAL A 462 36.89 6.51 -11.60
N ASP A 463 37.96 5.71 -11.59
CA ASP A 463 38.53 5.14 -12.82
C ASP A 463 37.53 4.19 -13.50
N ALA A 464 36.87 3.31 -12.74
CA ALA A 464 35.88 2.39 -13.26
C ALA A 464 34.69 3.13 -13.90
N LEU A 465 34.16 4.16 -13.24
CA LEU A 465 33.09 5.01 -13.77
C LEU A 465 33.52 5.74 -15.04
N THR A 466 34.75 6.25 -15.08
CA THR A 466 35.30 6.93 -16.26
C THR A 466 35.42 5.95 -17.45
N ALA A 467 35.96 4.77 -17.23
CA ALA A 467 36.10 3.72 -18.25
C ALA A 467 34.72 3.24 -18.74
N LEU A 468 33.80 3.00 -17.82
CA LEU A 468 32.42 2.59 -18.13
C LEU A 468 31.67 3.66 -18.96
N ARG A 469 31.77 4.94 -18.59
CA ARG A 469 31.20 6.04 -19.37
C ARG A 469 31.76 6.13 -20.76
N ALA A 470 33.08 6.01 -20.90
CA ALA A 470 33.75 6.01 -22.21
C ALA A 470 33.32 4.81 -23.07
N ALA A 471 33.16 3.64 -22.48
CA ALA A 471 32.68 2.45 -23.18
C ALA A 471 31.24 2.59 -23.63
N ALA A 472 30.36 3.07 -22.75
CA ALA A 472 28.94 3.34 -23.05
C ALA A 472 28.80 4.35 -24.19
N ALA A 473 29.55 5.46 -24.17
CA ALA A 473 29.53 6.48 -25.20
C ALA A 473 29.99 5.99 -26.58
N ARG A 474 30.90 5.00 -26.62
CA ARG A 474 31.35 4.39 -27.90
C ARG A 474 30.34 3.38 -28.44
N THR A 475 29.70 2.61 -27.57
CA THR A 475 28.86 1.47 -27.96
C THR A 475 27.40 1.84 -28.14
N ALA A 476 26.90 2.79 -27.34
CA ALA A 476 25.54 3.30 -27.38
C ALA A 476 25.56 4.82 -27.19
N PRO A 477 25.99 5.61 -28.21
CA PRO A 477 26.17 7.05 -28.09
C PRO A 477 24.85 7.83 -27.82
N ASP A 478 23.72 7.23 -28.15
CA ASP A 478 22.37 7.75 -27.95
C ASP A 478 21.71 7.28 -26.62
N ALA A 479 22.43 6.48 -25.84
CA ALA A 479 22.00 6.06 -24.51
C ALA A 479 22.13 7.19 -23.47
N LEU A 480 21.27 7.16 -22.46
CA LEU A 480 21.36 8.06 -21.32
C LEU A 480 22.01 7.33 -20.15
N LEU A 481 23.07 7.90 -19.59
CA LEU A 481 23.79 7.31 -18.47
C LEU A 481 23.71 8.20 -17.24
N ALA A 482 23.23 7.65 -16.12
CA ALA A 482 23.21 8.29 -14.82
C ALA A 482 23.99 7.48 -13.79
N THR A 483 24.73 8.14 -12.92
CA THR A 483 25.30 7.55 -11.71
C THR A 483 24.33 7.82 -10.57
N LEU A 484 23.72 6.78 -10.02
CA LEU A 484 22.65 6.90 -9.00
C LEU A 484 23.23 7.07 -7.59
N GLY A 485 24.43 6.55 -7.34
CA GLY A 485 25.10 6.69 -6.07
C GLY A 485 26.55 6.25 -6.13
N ILE A 486 27.38 6.85 -5.28
CA ILE A 486 28.77 6.47 -5.05
C ILE A 486 28.97 6.48 -3.53
N GLN A 487 29.51 5.38 -3.01
CA GLN A 487 29.81 5.25 -1.58
C GLN A 487 31.20 4.62 -1.43
N ALA A 488 32.01 5.19 -0.53
CA ALA A 488 33.25 4.58 -0.09
C ALA A 488 33.29 4.63 1.45
N LEU A 489 33.42 3.46 2.08
CA LEU A 489 33.44 3.29 3.53
C LEU A 489 34.84 2.91 3.98
N ASN A 490 35.34 3.61 5.02
CA ASN A 490 36.60 3.30 5.68
C ASN A 490 36.32 2.44 6.93
N GLY A 491 36.80 1.21 6.91
CA GLY A 491 36.76 0.27 8.04
C GLY A 491 38.14 -0.01 8.64
N GLY A 492 38.94 1.01 8.92
CA GLY A 492 40.33 0.85 9.37
C GLY A 492 41.26 0.55 8.19
N ASP A 493 41.84 -0.67 8.17
CA ASP A 493 42.78 -1.10 7.12
C ASP A 493 42.10 -1.54 5.81
N VAL A 494 40.78 -1.54 5.77
CA VAL A 494 39.97 -1.97 4.61
C VAL A 494 39.01 -0.88 4.20
N GLN A 495 38.97 -0.61 2.90
CA GLN A 495 37.98 0.29 2.28
C GLN A 495 37.08 -0.51 1.36
N ASP A 496 35.76 -0.38 1.55
CA ASP A 496 34.74 -0.87 0.63
C ASP A 496 34.21 0.28 -0.21
N GLY A 497 34.17 0.09 -1.54
CA GLY A 497 33.64 1.08 -2.47
C GLY A 497 32.53 0.48 -3.32
N GLU A 498 31.44 1.21 -3.47
CA GLU A 498 30.31 0.83 -4.30
C GLU A 498 29.80 2.03 -5.11
N ALA A 499 29.44 1.78 -6.39
CA ALA A 499 28.72 2.75 -7.21
C ALA A 499 27.62 2.05 -8.01
N VAL A 500 26.48 2.71 -8.17
CA VAL A 500 25.37 2.21 -9.00
C VAL A 500 25.19 3.12 -10.21
N VAL A 501 25.16 2.51 -11.39
CA VAL A 501 25.00 3.20 -12.67
C VAL A 501 23.79 2.67 -13.40
N ASP A 502 22.99 3.58 -13.94
CA ASP A 502 21.82 3.34 -14.76
C ASP A 502 22.08 3.79 -16.19
N LEU A 503 21.93 2.87 -17.16
CA LEU A 503 22.06 3.14 -18.58
C LEU A 503 20.72 2.89 -19.27
N ARG A 504 20.12 3.95 -19.84
CA ARG A 504 18.88 3.88 -20.60
C ARG A 504 19.20 3.72 -22.09
N LEU A 505 18.76 2.62 -22.67
CA LEU A 505 19.08 2.21 -24.03
C LEU A 505 17.89 2.44 -24.96
N PRO A 506 18.01 3.24 -26.04
CA PRO A 506 17.01 3.27 -27.09
C PRO A 506 16.69 1.86 -27.64
N PRO A 507 15.48 1.64 -28.18
CA PRO A 507 15.17 0.38 -28.85
C PRO A 507 16.17 0.03 -29.96
N GLY A 508 16.46 -1.27 -30.13
CA GLY A 508 17.40 -1.77 -31.13
C GLY A 508 18.78 -2.12 -30.59
N HIS A 509 19.15 -1.68 -29.39
CA HIS A 509 20.39 -2.10 -28.75
C HIS A 509 20.29 -3.52 -28.16
N ALA A 510 21.25 -4.36 -28.43
CA ALA A 510 21.36 -5.69 -27.83
C ALA A 510 21.92 -5.57 -26.40
N VAL A 511 21.04 -5.72 -25.42
CA VAL A 511 21.35 -5.54 -23.98
C VAL A 511 22.55 -6.39 -23.55
N ARG A 512 22.64 -7.65 -24.01
CA ARG A 512 23.73 -8.55 -23.68
C ARG A 512 25.09 -8.01 -24.19
N THR A 513 25.15 -7.54 -25.43
CA THR A 513 26.35 -6.92 -25.97
C THR A 513 26.79 -5.71 -25.15
N ILE A 514 25.84 -4.85 -24.75
CA ILE A 514 26.14 -3.69 -23.92
C ILE A 514 26.69 -4.13 -22.56
N THR A 515 26.05 -5.07 -21.89
CA THR A 515 26.53 -5.56 -20.58
C THR A 515 27.91 -6.18 -20.65
N ASP A 516 28.22 -6.93 -21.70
CA ASP A 516 29.53 -7.54 -21.90
C ASP A 516 30.64 -6.49 -22.15
N VAL A 517 30.32 -5.44 -22.94
CA VAL A 517 31.22 -4.30 -23.17
C VAL A 517 31.47 -3.52 -21.87
N LEU A 518 30.45 -3.27 -21.08
CA LEU A 518 30.57 -2.55 -19.80
C LEU A 518 31.46 -3.34 -18.82
N ARG A 519 31.25 -4.66 -18.72
CA ARG A 519 32.08 -5.52 -17.88
C ARG A 519 33.56 -5.52 -18.32
N ALA A 520 33.81 -5.65 -19.64
CA ALA A 520 35.15 -5.67 -20.17
C ALA A 520 35.88 -4.31 -20.04
N ALA A 521 35.16 -3.21 -19.95
CA ALA A 521 35.74 -1.87 -19.86
C ALA A 521 36.20 -1.50 -18.44
N VAL A 522 35.61 -2.11 -17.42
CA VAL A 522 35.90 -1.78 -16.02
C VAL A 522 37.22 -2.43 -15.60
N PRO A 523 38.22 -1.65 -15.11
CA PRO A 523 39.51 -2.19 -14.72
C PRO A 523 39.45 -2.99 -13.42
N GLU A 524 40.23 -4.04 -13.33
CA GLU A 524 40.46 -4.76 -12.07
C GLU A 524 41.06 -3.81 -11.00
N PRO A 525 40.76 -3.98 -9.72
CA PRO A 525 39.97 -5.07 -9.12
C PRO A 525 38.47 -4.80 -8.99
N VAL A 526 37.93 -3.74 -9.62
CA VAL A 526 36.50 -3.39 -9.54
C VAL A 526 35.67 -4.46 -10.26
N ARG A 527 34.66 -4.97 -9.57
CA ARG A 527 33.71 -5.95 -10.10
C ARG A 527 32.44 -5.27 -10.60
N VAL A 528 31.88 -5.82 -11.67
CA VAL A 528 30.61 -5.36 -12.26
C VAL A 528 29.54 -6.42 -12.02
N GLU A 529 28.54 -6.08 -11.23
CA GLU A 529 27.33 -6.85 -11.04
C GLU A 529 26.19 -6.23 -11.85
N VAL A 530 25.49 -7.01 -12.66
CA VAL A 530 24.29 -6.55 -13.37
C VAL A 530 23.08 -6.74 -12.47
N LEU A 531 22.50 -5.64 -12.01
CA LEU A 531 21.32 -5.65 -11.14
C LEU A 531 20.03 -5.84 -11.93
N ARG A 532 19.91 -5.21 -13.10
CA ARG A 532 18.77 -5.34 -14.01
C ARG A 532 19.23 -5.10 -15.45
N ALA A 533 18.67 -5.87 -16.38
CA ALA A 533 18.94 -5.70 -17.80
C ALA A 533 17.66 -6.06 -18.60
N THR A 534 17.05 -5.06 -19.24
CA THR A 534 15.84 -5.23 -20.05
C THR A 534 15.97 -4.50 -21.37
N PRO A 535 15.47 -5.07 -22.50
CA PRO A 535 15.59 -4.45 -23.82
C PRO A 535 14.69 -3.22 -23.95
N GLY A 536 15.06 -2.30 -24.86
CA GLY A 536 14.15 -1.26 -25.33
C GLY A 536 13.09 -1.84 -26.26
N VAL A 537 11.90 -1.26 -26.22
CA VAL A 537 10.74 -1.71 -27.00
C VAL A 537 10.25 -0.58 -27.89
N ALA A 538 9.95 -0.90 -29.16
CA ALA A 538 9.27 0.03 -30.08
C ALA A 538 8.30 -0.73 -30.96
N THR A 539 7.02 -0.36 -30.90
CA THR A 539 5.98 -0.92 -31.76
C THR A 539 5.79 -0.04 -32.98
N PRO A 540 5.88 -0.59 -34.19
CA PRO A 540 5.71 0.21 -35.41
C PRO A 540 4.27 0.69 -35.56
N ARG A 541 4.10 1.91 -36.10
CA ARG A 541 2.78 2.52 -36.36
C ARG A 541 1.88 1.70 -37.32
N THR A 542 2.48 0.77 -38.04
CA THR A 542 1.79 -0.14 -38.97
C THR A 542 1.22 -1.38 -38.30
N SER A 543 1.52 -1.62 -37.03
CA SER A 543 1.02 -2.80 -36.32
C SER A 543 -0.52 -2.76 -36.18
N PRO A 544 -1.20 -3.93 -36.15
CA PRO A 544 -2.66 -3.98 -35.98
C PRO A 544 -3.13 -3.24 -34.72
N LEU A 545 -2.40 -3.40 -33.60
CA LEU A 545 -2.74 -2.74 -32.34
C LEU A 545 -2.71 -1.21 -32.44
N VAL A 546 -1.68 -0.63 -33.06
CA VAL A 546 -1.60 0.82 -33.25
C VAL A 546 -2.67 1.31 -34.23
N LYS A 547 -2.99 0.53 -35.28
CA LYS A 547 -4.09 0.84 -36.22
C LYS A 547 -5.44 0.86 -35.52
N ALA A 548 -5.70 -0.04 -34.56
CA ALA A 548 -6.91 -0.02 -33.75
C ALA A 548 -7.04 1.29 -32.97
N PHE A 549 -5.98 1.74 -32.30
CA PHE A 549 -5.95 3.06 -31.65
C PHE A 549 -6.13 4.21 -32.64
N GLN A 550 -5.49 4.16 -33.82
CA GLN A 550 -5.65 5.21 -34.84
C GLN A 550 -7.12 5.36 -35.28
N ARG A 551 -7.84 4.25 -35.44
CA ARG A 551 -9.28 4.28 -35.76
C ARG A 551 -10.10 4.83 -34.60
N ALA A 552 -9.80 4.41 -33.36
CA ALA A 552 -10.46 4.93 -32.17
C ALA A 552 -10.29 6.45 -32.02
N PHE A 553 -9.07 6.96 -32.21
CA PHE A 553 -8.81 8.41 -32.21
C PHE A 553 -9.54 9.13 -33.33
N ALA A 554 -9.55 8.57 -34.56
CA ALA A 554 -10.22 9.16 -35.70
C ALA A 554 -11.75 9.24 -35.51
N ALA A 555 -12.36 8.25 -34.86
CA ALA A 555 -13.78 8.24 -34.53
C ALA A 555 -14.20 9.35 -33.55
N GLU A 556 -13.29 9.79 -32.69
CA GLU A 556 -13.48 10.96 -31.80
C GLU A 556 -12.90 12.27 -32.40
N GLU A 557 -12.57 12.30 -33.68
CA GLU A 557 -11.98 13.46 -34.38
C GLU A 557 -10.64 13.94 -33.76
N LEU A 558 -9.92 13.04 -33.12
CA LEU A 558 -8.65 13.32 -32.45
C LEU A 558 -7.45 12.81 -33.25
N LYS A 559 -6.31 13.48 -33.11
CA LYS A 559 -5.03 13.03 -33.69
C LYS A 559 -4.11 12.61 -32.52
N PRO A 560 -3.70 11.33 -32.46
CA PRO A 560 -2.83 10.88 -31.38
C PRO A 560 -1.43 11.49 -31.48
N ARG A 561 -0.89 11.92 -30.33
CA ARG A 561 0.55 12.13 -30.18
C ARG A 561 1.21 10.78 -29.96
N TYR A 562 2.30 10.50 -30.67
CA TYR A 562 3.07 9.28 -30.44
C TYR A 562 4.26 9.58 -29.56
N LEU A 563 4.40 8.79 -28.49
CA LEU A 563 5.45 8.96 -27.50
C LEU A 563 6.43 7.80 -27.52
N MET A 564 7.70 8.11 -27.19
CA MET A 564 8.74 7.16 -26.83
C MET A 564 9.26 7.59 -25.45
N LYS A 565 8.97 6.81 -24.40
CA LYS A 565 9.38 7.15 -23.05
C LYS A 565 10.82 6.68 -22.76
N LYS A 566 11.57 7.50 -22.03
CA LYS A 566 12.96 7.20 -21.65
C LYS A 566 13.05 6.37 -20.36
N GLY A 567 11.95 6.22 -19.63
CA GLY A 567 11.82 5.28 -18.52
C GLY A 567 11.78 3.83 -18.97
N SER A 568 11.49 2.93 -18.07
CA SER A 568 11.13 1.53 -18.30
C SER A 568 9.76 1.26 -17.70
N SER A 569 9.09 0.22 -18.17
CA SER A 569 7.82 -0.27 -17.66
C SER A 569 7.76 -1.79 -17.78
N ASP A 570 6.66 -2.39 -17.39
CA ASP A 570 6.41 -3.83 -17.57
C ASP A 570 6.54 -4.28 -19.04
N MET A 571 6.35 -3.39 -20.02
CA MET A 571 6.62 -3.65 -21.42
C MET A 571 8.04 -4.18 -21.67
N ASN A 572 9.03 -3.60 -20.99
CA ASN A 572 10.43 -4.03 -21.10
C ASN A 572 10.65 -5.42 -20.50
N THR A 573 9.95 -5.75 -19.42
CA THR A 573 10.01 -7.08 -18.78
C THR A 573 9.43 -8.14 -19.69
N LEU A 574 8.27 -7.91 -20.29
CA LEU A 574 7.66 -8.82 -21.26
C LEU A 574 8.57 -9.02 -22.48
N ALA A 575 9.17 -7.97 -23.01
CA ALA A 575 10.03 -8.01 -24.20
C ALA A 575 11.32 -8.82 -24.02
N THR A 576 11.66 -9.23 -22.79
CA THR A 576 12.80 -10.14 -22.57
C THR A 576 12.63 -11.50 -23.26
N THR A 577 11.38 -11.93 -23.47
CA THR A 577 11.05 -13.21 -24.14
C THR A 577 10.00 -13.06 -25.24
N TRP A 578 9.11 -12.08 -25.18
CA TRP A 578 8.02 -11.90 -26.15
C TRP A 578 8.49 -11.07 -27.36
N HIS A 579 9.30 -11.69 -28.20
CA HIS A 579 9.83 -11.05 -29.40
C HIS A 579 8.73 -10.91 -30.47
N GLY A 580 8.50 -9.69 -30.96
CA GLY A 580 7.55 -9.42 -32.03
C GLY A 580 6.08 -9.27 -31.60
N VAL A 581 5.74 -9.44 -30.36
CA VAL A 581 4.41 -9.11 -29.81
C VAL A 581 4.23 -7.59 -29.81
N PRO A 582 3.22 -7.03 -30.50
CA PRO A 582 3.00 -5.59 -30.47
C PRO A 582 2.52 -5.13 -29.09
N MET A 583 3.20 -4.12 -28.56
CA MET A 583 2.92 -3.55 -27.25
C MET A 583 2.83 -2.03 -27.36
N VAL A 584 1.81 -1.43 -26.74
CA VAL A 584 1.68 0.02 -26.58
C VAL A 584 1.40 0.33 -25.11
N ALA A 585 1.71 1.56 -24.67
CA ALA A 585 1.21 2.00 -23.37
C ALA A 585 0.16 3.09 -23.57
N TYR A 586 -0.92 2.99 -22.78
CA TYR A 586 -2.04 3.92 -22.81
C TYR A 586 -2.73 4.00 -21.46
N GLY A 587 -3.04 5.23 -21.04
CA GLY A 587 -3.80 5.52 -19.83
C GLY A 587 -3.94 7.01 -19.61
N PRO A 588 -4.92 7.43 -18.77
CA PRO A 588 -5.10 8.83 -18.38
C PRO A 588 -3.96 9.30 -17.48
N GLY A 589 -3.79 10.61 -17.42
CA GLY A 589 -2.85 11.28 -16.52
C GLY A 589 -1.57 11.77 -17.21
N ASP A 590 -1.02 12.82 -16.64
CA ASP A 590 0.24 13.43 -17.09
C ASP A 590 1.43 12.76 -16.40
N ALA A 591 2.26 12.04 -17.15
CA ALA A 591 3.45 11.35 -16.66
C ALA A 591 4.47 12.28 -15.97
N SER A 592 4.40 13.60 -16.13
CA SER A 592 5.25 14.53 -15.39
C SER A 592 4.89 14.64 -13.91
N LEU A 593 3.72 14.13 -13.53
CA LEU A 593 3.23 14.08 -12.15
C LEU A 593 3.60 12.77 -11.44
N ASP A 594 4.12 11.76 -12.18
CA ASP A 594 4.52 10.48 -11.61
C ASP A 594 5.47 10.68 -10.43
N HIS A 595 5.22 9.97 -9.34
CA HIS A 595 6.02 10.02 -8.11
C HIS A 595 6.09 11.39 -7.41
N THR A 596 5.28 12.37 -7.81
CA THR A 596 5.26 13.70 -7.18
C THR A 596 4.13 13.84 -6.14
N PRO A 597 4.23 14.79 -5.21
CA PRO A 597 3.12 15.12 -4.30
C PRO A 597 1.92 15.81 -4.99
N ALA A 598 2.07 16.22 -6.24
CA ALA A 598 1.04 16.90 -7.03
C ALA A 598 0.21 15.95 -7.90
N GLU A 599 0.36 14.65 -7.73
CA GLU A 599 -0.31 13.62 -8.52
C GLU A 599 -1.83 13.77 -8.48
N HIS A 600 -2.44 13.91 -9.65
CA HIS A 600 -3.88 14.07 -9.81
C HIS A 600 -4.34 13.72 -11.22
N VAL A 601 -5.62 13.34 -11.36
CA VAL A 601 -6.27 13.08 -12.66
C VAL A 601 -7.63 13.77 -12.73
N SER A 602 -7.98 14.32 -13.87
CA SER A 602 -9.31 14.89 -14.08
C SER A 602 -10.33 13.82 -14.52
N ALA A 603 -11.57 13.96 -14.07
CA ALA A 603 -12.68 13.09 -14.50
C ALA A 603 -12.91 13.13 -16.02
N ALA A 604 -12.74 14.29 -16.63
CA ALA A 604 -12.88 14.45 -18.07
C ALA A 604 -11.83 13.63 -18.82
N GLU A 605 -10.56 13.71 -18.42
CA GLU A 605 -9.46 12.95 -19.03
C GLU A 605 -9.61 11.45 -18.80
N PHE A 606 -9.97 11.04 -17.57
CA PHE A 606 -10.25 9.64 -17.24
C PHE A 606 -11.34 9.04 -18.13
N ARG A 607 -12.47 9.74 -18.30
CA ARG A 607 -13.57 9.33 -19.17
C ARG A 607 -13.16 9.27 -20.64
N GLN A 608 -12.40 10.25 -21.12
CA GLN A 608 -11.90 10.26 -22.50
C GLN A 608 -10.98 9.06 -22.75
N ALA A 609 -10.05 8.80 -21.85
CA ALA A 609 -9.15 7.65 -21.97
C ALA A 609 -9.93 6.32 -21.98
N GLY A 610 -10.93 6.16 -21.12
CA GLY A 610 -11.80 4.98 -21.10
C GLY A 610 -12.56 4.76 -22.42
N ARG A 611 -13.16 5.82 -22.98
CA ARG A 611 -13.86 5.71 -24.29
C ARG A 611 -12.93 5.32 -25.43
N LEU A 612 -11.77 5.96 -25.52
CA LEU A 612 -10.78 5.67 -26.55
C LEU A 612 -10.21 4.26 -26.42
N LEU A 613 -9.92 3.82 -25.19
CA LEU A 613 -9.50 2.45 -24.92
C LEU A 613 -10.56 1.43 -25.36
N ALA A 614 -11.81 1.63 -24.93
CA ALA A 614 -12.91 0.74 -25.28
C ALA A 614 -13.12 0.66 -26.81
N ALA A 615 -13.01 1.78 -27.52
CA ALA A 615 -13.05 1.81 -28.97
C ALA A 615 -11.87 1.05 -29.59
N ALA A 616 -10.64 1.25 -29.10
CA ALA A 616 -9.45 0.56 -29.61
C ALA A 616 -9.51 -0.96 -29.36
N VAL A 617 -10.02 -1.40 -28.20
CA VAL A 617 -10.22 -2.82 -27.88
C VAL A 617 -11.24 -3.45 -28.83
N ARG A 618 -12.37 -2.77 -29.10
CA ARG A 618 -13.37 -3.23 -30.09
C ARG A 618 -12.79 -3.35 -31.48
N GLU A 619 -12.09 -2.33 -31.96
CA GLU A 619 -11.43 -2.34 -33.27
C GLU A 619 -10.43 -3.48 -33.39
N TRP A 620 -9.60 -3.71 -32.38
CA TRP A 620 -8.63 -4.81 -32.38
C TRP A 620 -9.33 -6.17 -32.36
N SER A 621 -10.41 -6.32 -31.61
CA SER A 621 -11.15 -7.59 -31.47
C SER A 621 -11.83 -8.03 -32.77
N THR A 622 -12.14 -7.09 -33.67
CA THR A 622 -12.86 -7.33 -34.95
C THR A 622 -11.93 -7.39 -36.18
N MET A 623 -10.64 -7.10 -36.04
CA MET A 623 -9.64 -7.25 -37.11
C MET A 623 -9.29 -8.72 -37.36
#